data_05095efa6db307e11cf4f0ee1e8820cb
#
_entry.id   05095efa6db307e11cf4f0ee1e8820cb
#
_cell.length_a   1.000
_cell.length_b   1.000
_cell.length_c   1.000
_cell.angle_alpha   90.00
_cell.angle_beta   90.00
_cell.angle_gamma   90.00
#
_symmetry.space_group_name_H-M   'P 1'
#
loop_
_entity.id
_entity.type
_entity.pdbx_description
1 polymer ?
#
loop_
_entity_poly.entity_id
_entity_poly.type
_entity_poly.pdbx_seq_one_letter_code
_entity_poly.pdbx_strand_id
1 'polypeptide(L)'
;MPARSEPYRPDASIVAELAAGAVLLHDPSGDCLLLHQRDEDRWCFAKGHVDPGESLAVAAVREIREETGFEDVRLGPELTEVSYRFYRPKTSENVYKTTVFFLAFTRERSTHAEMIFDRAQWFDLASARVRVKYPTDRRVIDAALRHRSSLGPTEDRA
;
A
#
# COMPACT_ATOMS: atom_id res chain seq x y z
N MET A 1 2.16 9.74 3.49
CA MET A 1 2.55 10.58 4.64
C MET A 1 1.34 10.76 5.54
N PRO A 2 1.51 10.65 6.84
CA PRO A 2 0.43 11.01 7.75
C PRO A 2 0.08 12.50 7.60
N ALA A 3 -1.21 12.83 7.70
CA ALA A 3 -1.71 14.19 7.49
C ALA A 3 -1.12 15.25 8.43
N ARG A 4 -0.39 14.83 9.46
CA ARG A 4 0.27 15.70 10.45
C ARG A 4 1.68 15.20 10.73
N SER A 5 2.53 15.17 9.72
CA SER A 5 3.94 14.87 9.93
C SER A 5 4.68 16.14 10.37
N GLU A 6 5.17 16.14 11.59
CA GLU A 6 6.08 17.20 12.05
C GLU A 6 7.48 16.97 11.46
N PRO A 7 8.22 18.05 11.16
CA PRO A 7 9.59 17.93 10.68
C PRO A 7 10.50 17.33 11.77
N TYR A 8 11.61 16.73 11.37
CA TYR A 8 12.60 16.19 12.29
C TYR A 8 13.04 17.22 13.32
N ARG A 9 13.26 16.74 14.53
CA ARG A 9 13.85 17.52 15.62
C ARG A 9 15.32 17.13 15.80
N PRO A 10 16.25 18.11 15.82
CA PRO A 10 17.69 17.82 15.86
C PRO A 10 18.14 16.95 17.04
N ASP A 11 17.49 17.11 18.19
CA ASP A 11 17.89 16.44 19.44
C ASP A 11 17.17 15.12 19.69
N ALA A 12 16.26 14.72 18.79
CA ALA A 12 15.52 13.47 18.95
C ALA A 12 16.24 12.28 18.32
N SER A 13 16.15 11.11 18.95
CA SER A 13 16.66 9.87 18.40
C SER A 13 15.96 9.50 17.08
N ILE A 14 16.66 8.80 16.21
CA ILE A 14 16.12 8.33 14.92
C ILE A 14 15.77 6.85 15.03
N VAL A 15 14.53 6.52 14.69
CA VAL A 15 14.05 5.14 14.61
C VAL A 15 13.71 4.83 13.16
N ALA A 16 14.22 3.72 12.64
CA ALA A 16 13.87 3.22 11.32
C ALA A 16 12.70 2.26 11.42
N GLU A 17 11.69 2.43 10.58
CA GLU A 17 10.54 1.55 10.49
C GLU A 17 10.41 0.99 9.07
N LEU A 18 10.04 -0.28 8.97
CA LEU A 18 9.84 -0.98 7.72
C LEU A 18 8.39 -1.47 7.62
N ALA A 19 7.78 -1.19 6.50
CA ALA A 19 6.43 -1.65 6.17
C ALA A 19 6.41 -2.29 4.79
N ALA A 20 5.42 -3.12 4.53
CA ALA A 20 5.17 -3.73 3.24
C ALA A 20 3.70 -3.60 2.87
N GLY A 21 3.42 -3.48 1.59
CA GLY A 21 2.07 -3.38 1.08
C GLY A 21 2.00 -3.71 -0.39
N ALA A 22 0.85 -3.47 -0.99
CA ALA A 22 0.66 -3.82 -2.39
C ALA A 22 -0.34 -2.92 -3.11
N VAL A 23 -0.12 -2.79 -4.41
CA VAL A 23 -1.16 -2.43 -5.36
C VAL A 23 -1.89 -3.72 -5.70
N LEU A 24 -3.09 -3.90 -5.17
CA LEU A 24 -3.89 -5.10 -5.33
C LEU A 24 -4.82 -4.95 -6.53
N LEU A 25 -4.62 -5.77 -7.54
CA LEU A 25 -5.42 -5.78 -8.75
C LEU A 25 -6.40 -6.95 -8.75
N HIS A 26 -7.61 -6.66 -9.21
CA HIS A 26 -8.59 -7.69 -9.48
C HIS A 26 -8.26 -8.42 -10.79
N ASP A 27 -8.25 -9.73 -10.75
CA ASP A 27 -8.07 -10.57 -11.93
C ASP A 27 -9.45 -11.17 -12.30
N PRO A 28 -10.03 -10.92 -13.49
CA PRO A 28 -9.38 -10.43 -14.70
C PRO A 28 -9.55 -8.94 -15.01
N SER A 29 -10.31 -8.16 -14.25
CA SER A 29 -10.65 -6.77 -14.64
C SER A 29 -9.46 -5.81 -14.65
N GLY A 30 -8.45 -6.08 -13.82
CA GLY A 30 -7.30 -5.19 -13.65
C GLY A 30 -7.58 -3.95 -12.79
N ASP A 31 -8.75 -3.87 -12.17
CA ASP A 31 -9.07 -2.78 -11.26
C ASP A 31 -8.23 -2.85 -9.98
N CYS A 32 -7.90 -1.69 -9.46
CA CYS A 32 -7.11 -1.52 -8.24
C CYS A 32 -8.02 -1.31 -7.03
N LEU A 33 -7.75 -2.03 -5.95
CA LEU A 33 -8.45 -1.80 -4.68
C LEU A 33 -7.80 -0.66 -3.92
N LEU A 34 -8.61 0.31 -3.52
CA LEU A 34 -8.25 1.30 -2.53
C LEU A 34 -9.12 1.18 -1.29
N LEU A 35 -8.53 1.40 -0.15
CA LEU A 35 -9.20 1.43 1.16
C LEU A 35 -9.33 2.88 1.61
N HIS A 36 -10.49 3.27 2.10
CA HIS A 36 -10.71 4.62 2.62
C HIS A 36 -10.48 4.64 4.13
N GLN A 37 -9.51 5.42 4.55
CA GLN A 37 -9.18 5.63 5.96
C GLN A 37 -10.00 6.81 6.48
N ARG A 38 -10.94 6.52 7.39
CA ARG A 38 -11.89 7.51 7.91
C ARG A 38 -11.21 8.69 8.58
N ASP A 39 -10.30 8.41 9.50
CA ASP A 39 -9.69 9.43 10.36
C ASP A 39 -8.86 10.46 9.58
N GLU A 40 -8.27 10.05 8.47
CA GLU A 40 -7.44 10.91 7.62
C GLU A 40 -8.15 11.36 6.35
N ASP A 41 -9.38 10.88 6.10
CA ASP A 41 -10.16 11.12 4.89
C ASP A 41 -9.32 10.92 3.64
N ARG A 42 -8.75 9.73 3.49
CA ARG A 42 -7.90 9.42 2.35
C ARG A 42 -8.08 8.00 1.84
N TRP A 43 -7.87 7.81 0.55
CA TRP A 43 -7.75 6.52 -0.09
C TRP A 43 -6.30 6.05 -0.06
N CYS A 44 -6.09 4.80 0.30
CA CYS A 44 -4.76 4.22 0.47
C CYS A 44 -4.71 2.75 0.05
N PHE A 45 -3.47 2.22 -0.04
CA PHE A 45 -3.23 0.81 -0.30
C PHE A 45 -3.25 -0.02 0.98
N ALA A 46 -3.49 -1.31 0.86
CA ALA A 46 -3.27 -2.26 1.95
C ALA A 46 -1.76 -2.32 2.26
N LYS A 47 -1.39 -2.03 3.51
CA LYS A 47 0.00 -2.02 3.98
C LYS A 47 0.08 -2.00 5.49
N GLY A 48 1.20 -2.44 6.02
CA GLY A 48 1.47 -2.34 7.45
C GLY A 48 2.90 -2.74 7.80
N HIS A 49 3.22 -2.68 9.07
CA HIS A 49 4.55 -2.96 9.57
C HIS A 49 4.97 -4.41 9.33
N VAL A 50 6.25 -4.60 9.04
CA VAL A 50 6.86 -5.92 8.96
C VAL A 50 7.15 -6.40 10.38
N ASP A 51 6.64 -7.58 10.74
CA ASP A 51 6.87 -8.16 12.06
C ASP A 51 8.27 -8.76 12.15
N PRO A 52 8.85 -8.87 13.37
CA PRO A 52 10.16 -9.50 13.54
C PRO A 52 10.22 -10.89 12.93
N GLY A 53 11.26 -11.16 12.12
CA GLY A 53 11.45 -12.43 11.44
C GLY A 53 10.61 -12.65 10.18
N GLU A 54 9.73 -11.74 9.86
CA GLU A 54 8.87 -11.79 8.68
C GLU A 54 9.61 -11.22 7.46
N SER A 55 9.45 -11.84 6.29
CA SER A 55 9.91 -11.25 5.03
C SER A 55 8.96 -10.15 4.55
N LEU A 56 9.44 -9.27 3.68
CA LEU A 56 8.61 -8.25 3.05
C LEU A 56 7.41 -8.85 2.31
N ALA A 57 7.64 -9.93 1.57
CA ALA A 57 6.59 -10.63 0.83
C ALA A 57 5.52 -11.21 1.75
N VAL A 58 5.92 -11.87 2.82
CA VAL A 58 5.00 -12.45 3.81
C VAL A 58 4.21 -11.34 4.50
N ALA A 59 4.86 -10.24 4.89
CA ALA A 59 4.19 -9.09 5.49
C ALA A 59 3.15 -8.48 4.56
N ALA A 60 3.47 -8.29 3.28
CA ALA A 60 2.55 -7.73 2.31
C ALA A 60 1.29 -8.58 2.17
N VAL A 61 1.44 -9.90 2.05
CA VAL A 61 0.29 -10.83 1.95
C VAL A 61 -0.53 -10.81 3.23
N ARG A 62 0.10 -10.85 4.38
CA ARG A 62 -0.58 -10.80 5.68
C ARG A 62 -1.41 -9.53 5.83
N GLU A 63 -0.82 -8.37 5.51
CA GLU A 63 -1.52 -7.09 5.61
C GLU A 63 -2.71 -7.00 4.64
N ILE A 64 -2.57 -7.50 3.41
CA ILE A 64 -3.70 -7.57 2.49
C ILE A 64 -4.84 -8.39 3.08
N ARG A 65 -4.53 -9.59 3.61
CA ARG A 65 -5.54 -10.46 4.21
C ARG A 65 -6.22 -9.85 5.42
N GLU A 66 -5.45 -9.23 6.31
CA GLU A 66 -5.99 -8.57 7.51
C GLU A 66 -6.89 -7.39 7.14
N GLU A 67 -6.47 -6.56 6.22
CA GLU A 67 -7.17 -5.32 5.88
C GLU A 67 -8.35 -5.52 4.92
N THR A 68 -8.34 -6.57 4.10
CA THR A 68 -9.40 -6.84 3.11
C THR A 68 -10.29 -8.02 3.44
N GLY A 69 -9.79 -8.98 4.20
CA GLY A 69 -10.44 -10.27 4.42
C GLY A 69 -10.30 -11.26 3.27
N PHE A 70 -9.55 -10.93 2.23
CA PHE A 70 -9.35 -11.83 1.08
C PHE A 70 -8.45 -13.01 1.46
N GLU A 71 -8.82 -14.19 0.98
CA GLU A 71 -8.04 -15.41 1.10
C GLU A 71 -7.20 -15.68 -0.16
N ASP A 72 -7.77 -15.44 -1.34
CA ASP A 72 -7.05 -15.54 -2.61
C ASP A 72 -6.18 -14.31 -2.82
N VAL A 73 -4.96 -14.36 -2.33
CA VAL A 73 -3.97 -13.31 -2.53
C VAL A 73 -2.73 -13.91 -3.17
N ARG A 74 -2.46 -13.50 -4.40
CA ARG A 74 -1.28 -13.93 -5.17
C ARG A 74 -0.33 -12.76 -5.29
N LEU A 75 0.86 -12.90 -4.74
CA LEU A 75 1.87 -11.85 -4.79
C LEU A 75 2.61 -11.87 -6.13
N GLY A 76 2.74 -10.71 -6.74
CA GLY A 76 3.56 -10.48 -7.91
C GLY A 76 4.91 -9.86 -7.54
N PRO A 77 5.56 -9.20 -8.50
CA PRO A 77 6.87 -8.61 -8.26
C PRO A 77 6.82 -7.38 -7.36
N GLU A 78 7.96 -7.08 -6.75
CA GLU A 78 8.20 -5.80 -6.09
C GLU A 78 8.12 -4.67 -7.12
N LEU A 79 7.37 -3.62 -6.80
CA LEU A 79 7.20 -2.48 -7.68
C LEU A 79 8.19 -1.36 -7.38
N THR A 80 8.17 -0.89 -6.14
CA THR A 80 8.96 0.25 -5.71
C THR A 80 8.94 0.36 -4.20
N GLU A 81 9.80 1.21 -3.67
CA GLU A 81 9.76 1.61 -2.27
C GLU A 81 9.57 3.12 -2.16
N VAL A 82 8.94 3.55 -1.09
CA VAL A 82 8.82 4.96 -0.73
C VAL A 82 9.28 5.15 0.70
N SER A 83 10.01 6.23 0.93
CA SER A 83 10.51 6.57 2.26
C SER A 83 10.14 8.00 2.60
N TYR A 84 9.86 8.23 3.87
CA TYR A 84 9.62 9.58 4.38
C TYR A 84 10.05 9.70 5.84
N ARG A 85 10.24 10.93 6.26
CA ARG A 85 10.76 11.29 7.58
C ARG A 85 9.75 12.16 8.30
N PHE A 86 9.54 11.90 9.57
CA PHE A 86 8.69 12.73 10.41
C PHE A 86 9.10 12.59 11.88
N TYR A 87 8.76 13.60 12.68
CA TYR A 87 8.84 13.51 14.13
C TYR A 87 7.54 12.95 14.68
N ARG A 88 7.65 12.02 15.61
CA ARG A 88 6.50 11.42 16.32
C ARG A 88 6.43 11.96 17.73
N PRO A 89 5.53 12.93 18.03
CA PRO A 89 5.46 13.54 19.38
C PRO A 89 5.15 12.53 20.48
N LYS A 90 4.32 11.53 20.19
CA LYS A 90 3.88 10.53 21.16
C LYS A 90 5.04 9.74 21.79
N THR A 91 6.08 9.48 21.03
CA THR A 91 7.27 8.74 21.48
C THR A 91 8.52 9.62 21.55
N SER A 92 8.41 10.89 21.16
CA SER A 92 9.52 11.84 21.09
C SER A 92 10.68 11.38 20.19
N GLU A 93 10.34 10.75 19.06
CA GLU A 93 11.31 10.15 18.14
C GLU A 93 11.21 10.74 16.75
N ASN A 94 12.34 10.87 16.07
CA ASN A 94 12.38 11.03 14.62
C ASN A 94 12.19 9.66 13.97
N VAL A 95 11.28 9.56 13.01
CA VAL A 95 11.00 8.31 12.32
C VAL A 95 11.44 8.41 10.87
N TYR A 96 12.23 7.41 10.43
CA TYR A 96 12.53 7.17 9.03
C TYR A 96 11.76 5.92 8.61
N LYS A 97 10.68 6.11 7.87
CA LYS A 97 9.79 5.01 7.46
C LYS A 97 9.99 4.68 5.99
N THR A 98 10.22 3.40 5.71
CA THR A 98 10.27 2.86 4.36
C THR A 98 9.13 1.86 4.18
N THR A 99 8.36 2.00 3.11
CA THR A 99 7.35 1.03 2.71
C THR A 99 7.71 0.45 1.35
N VAL A 100 7.79 -0.87 1.29
CA VAL A 100 8.03 -1.61 0.03
C VAL A 100 6.70 -2.07 -0.51
N PHE A 101 6.40 -1.73 -1.76
CA PHE A 101 5.15 -2.09 -2.42
C PHE A 101 5.37 -3.15 -3.49
N PHE A 102 4.49 -4.16 -3.45
CA PHE A 102 4.40 -5.23 -4.44
C PHE A 102 3.18 -5.03 -5.33
N LEU A 103 3.19 -5.66 -6.48
CA LEU A 103 1.99 -5.94 -7.23
C LEU A 103 1.37 -7.21 -6.67
N ALA A 104 0.05 -7.23 -6.49
CA ALA A 104 -0.66 -8.41 -6.02
C ALA A 104 -1.98 -8.57 -6.79
N PHE A 105 -2.54 -9.76 -6.74
CA PHE A 105 -3.73 -10.13 -7.51
C PHE A 105 -4.70 -10.92 -6.64
N THR A 106 -6.00 -10.70 -6.88
CA THR A 106 -7.09 -11.49 -6.29
C THR A 106 -8.22 -11.67 -7.28
N ARG A 107 -8.96 -12.77 -7.15
CA ARG A 107 -10.21 -12.98 -7.87
C ARG A 107 -11.44 -12.57 -7.06
N GLU A 108 -11.24 -12.25 -5.78
CA GLU A 108 -12.30 -11.82 -4.89
C GLU A 108 -12.61 -10.34 -5.09
N ARG A 109 -13.86 -9.94 -4.83
CA ARG A 109 -14.29 -8.55 -4.95
C ARG A 109 -14.90 -7.97 -3.68
N SER A 110 -15.53 -8.78 -2.86
CA SER A 110 -16.21 -8.33 -1.64
C SER A 110 -15.25 -8.36 -0.47
N THR A 111 -15.02 -7.21 0.14
CA THR A 111 -14.09 -7.05 1.26
C THR A 111 -14.81 -7.16 2.61
N HIS A 112 -14.04 -7.60 3.61
CA HIS A 112 -14.37 -7.50 5.02
C HIS A 112 -13.29 -6.64 5.69
N ALA A 113 -13.25 -5.34 5.33
CA ALA A 113 -12.21 -4.42 5.76
C ALA A 113 -12.17 -4.29 7.28
N GLU A 114 -10.98 -4.04 7.84
CA GLU A 114 -10.82 -3.72 9.25
C GLU A 114 -11.55 -2.43 9.61
N MET A 115 -11.88 -2.26 10.89
CA MET A 115 -12.68 -1.15 11.38
C MET A 115 -12.07 0.25 11.15
N ILE A 116 -10.76 0.35 10.94
CA ILE A 116 -10.10 1.63 10.62
C ILE A 116 -10.44 2.13 9.22
N PHE A 117 -10.90 1.23 8.35
CA PHE A 117 -11.35 1.56 7.00
C PHE A 117 -12.87 1.53 6.97
N ASP A 118 -13.48 2.61 6.53
CA ASP A 118 -14.93 2.69 6.41
C ASP A 118 -15.46 2.28 5.03
N ARG A 119 -14.59 2.27 4.03
CA ARG A 119 -14.94 1.86 2.66
C ARG A 119 -13.77 1.16 1.97
N ALA A 120 -14.10 0.26 1.07
CA ALA A 120 -13.18 -0.33 0.11
C ALA A 120 -13.82 -0.27 -1.27
N GLN A 121 -13.08 0.16 -2.27
CA GLN A 121 -13.62 0.35 -3.61
C GLN A 121 -12.60 0.02 -4.68
N TRP A 122 -13.10 -0.58 -5.76
CA TRP A 122 -12.32 -0.90 -6.94
C TRP A 122 -12.34 0.27 -7.92
N PHE A 123 -11.16 0.62 -8.43
CA PHE A 123 -10.96 1.69 -9.41
C PHE A 123 -10.09 1.16 -10.55
N ASP A 124 -10.31 1.60 -11.78
CA ASP A 124 -9.26 1.47 -12.78
C ASP A 124 -8.01 2.25 -12.31
N LEU A 125 -6.83 1.87 -12.81
CA LEU A 125 -5.58 2.46 -12.31
C LEU A 125 -5.49 3.98 -12.54
N ALA A 126 -6.04 4.48 -13.64
CA ALA A 126 -6.04 5.92 -13.91
C ALA A 126 -6.89 6.68 -12.89
N SER A 127 -8.07 6.14 -12.56
CA SER A 127 -8.96 6.70 -11.53
C SER A 127 -8.35 6.58 -10.14
N ALA A 128 -7.71 5.45 -9.82
CA ALA A 128 -7.00 5.25 -8.55
C ALA A 128 -5.91 6.31 -8.37
N ARG A 129 -5.16 6.62 -9.43
CA ARG A 129 -4.12 7.64 -9.43
C ARG A 129 -4.63 9.03 -9.04
N VAL A 130 -5.83 9.36 -9.48
CA VAL A 130 -6.49 10.63 -9.14
C VAL A 130 -7.00 10.63 -7.69
N ARG A 131 -7.44 9.47 -7.20
CA ARG A 131 -8.01 9.34 -5.85
C ARG A 131 -7.00 9.41 -4.73
N VAL A 132 -5.80 8.89 -4.93
CA VAL A 132 -4.76 8.94 -3.89
C VAL A 132 -4.29 10.37 -3.68
N LYS A 133 -4.08 10.72 -2.42
CA LYS A 133 -3.82 12.10 -2.00
C LYS A 133 -2.37 12.53 -2.19
N TYR A 134 -1.43 11.61 -1.97
CA TYR A 134 -0.02 11.96 -1.90
C TYR A 134 0.77 11.65 -3.17
N PRO A 135 1.77 12.48 -3.53
CA PRO A 135 2.65 12.21 -4.66
C PRO A 135 3.37 10.86 -4.57
N THR A 136 3.72 10.42 -3.36
CA THR A 136 4.34 9.10 -3.13
C THR A 136 3.42 7.96 -3.58
N ASP A 137 2.14 8.05 -3.28
CA ASP A 137 1.15 7.04 -3.68
C ASP A 137 0.94 7.03 -5.19
N ARG A 138 0.94 8.20 -5.82
CA ARG A 138 0.89 8.28 -7.30
C ARG A 138 2.08 7.61 -7.95
N ARG A 139 3.27 7.76 -7.39
CA ARG A 139 4.47 7.06 -7.89
C ARG A 139 4.36 5.54 -7.80
N VAL A 140 3.70 5.04 -6.76
CA VAL A 140 3.44 3.61 -6.60
C VAL A 140 2.51 3.10 -7.71
N ILE A 141 1.44 3.84 -8.01
CA ILE A 141 0.55 3.51 -9.12
C ILE A 141 1.28 3.61 -10.47
N ASP A 142 2.11 4.62 -10.66
CA ASP A 142 2.90 4.76 -11.88
C ASP A 142 3.84 3.56 -12.08
N ALA A 143 4.41 3.02 -11.01
CA ALA A 143 5.21 1.80 -11.06
C ALA A 143 4.37 0.59 -11.48
N ALA A 144 3.14 0.46 -10.97
CA ALA A 144 2.22 -0.59 -11.39
C ALA A 144 1.83 -0.48 -12.87
N LEU A 145 1.58 0.73 -13.34
CA LEU A 145 1.26 0.99 -14.75
C LEU A 145 2.44 0.63 -15.67
N ARG A 146 3.67 0.99 -15.30
CA ARG A 146 4.88 0.63 -16.07
C ARG A 146 5.07 -0.88 -16.13
N HIS A 147 4.88 -1.57 -15.02
CA HIS A 147 4.99 -3.02 -14.98
C HIS A 147 3.96 -3.69 -15.88
N ARG A 148 2.71 -3.24 -15.82
CA ARG A 148 1.62 -3.73 -16.67
C ARG A 148 1.93 -3.55 -18.16
N SER A 149 2.47 -2.40 -18.56
CA SER A 149 2.85 -2.14 -19.94
C SER A 149 4.00 -3.02 -20.43
N SER A 150 4.93 -3.39 -19.55
CA SER A 150 6.08 -4.24 -19.91
C SER A 150 5.71 -5.72 -20.13
N LEU A 151 4.55 -6.15 -19.64
CA LEU A 151 4.09 -7.54 -19.78
C LEU A 151 3.37 -7.83 -21.11
N GLY A 152 3.14 -6.80 -21.94
CA GLY A 152 2.41 -6.95 -23.20
C GLY A 152 0.91 -7.21 -22.99
N PRO A 153 0.14 -7.37 -24.09
CA PRO A 153 -1.28 -7.66 -23.99
C PRO A 153 -1.54 -9.00 -23.29
N THR A 154 -2.61 -9.03 -22.51
CA THR A 154 -2.99 -10.13 -21.59
C THR A 154 -3.48 -11.40 -22.27
N GLU A 155 -3.17 -11.65 -23.54
CA GLU A 155 -3.72 -12.77 -24.31
C GLU A 155 -3.27 -14.17 -23.82
N ASP A 156 -2.21 -14.27 -23.02
CA ASP A 156 -1.63 -15.56 -22.59
C ASP A 156 -1.67 -15.83 -21.09
N ARG A 157 -2.53 -15.17 -20.33
CA ARG A 157 -2.71 -15.47 -18.90
C ARG A 157 -3.96 -16.32 -18.63
N ALA A 158 -4.02 -17.40 -19.32
CA ALA A 158 -4.98 -18.45 -18.96
C ALA A 158 -4.51 -19.21 -17.72
#